data_727e776d9d46a07ecd3da54987fd37b8
#
_entry.id   727e776d9d46a07ecd3da54987fd37b8
#
_cell.length_a   1.000
_cell.length_b   1.000
_cell.length_c   1.000
_cell.angle_alpha   90.00
_cell.angle_beta   90.00
_cell.angle_gamma   90.00
#
_symmetry.space_group_name_H-M   'P 1'
#
loop_
_entity.id
_entity.type
_entity.pdbx_description
1 polymer ?
#
loop_
_entity_poly.entity_id
_entity_poly.type
_entity_poly.pdbx_seq_one_letter_code
_entity_poly.pdbx_strand_id
1 'polypeptide(L)'
;YLDTVYRAAFHAAPSPQDAEDVTQEVFEALLRSGKRFREPEHLRAWLLRVTVNKCKNLYRAKRRTEVPLTEAIPAPEAAEPSVLDEVRALPAPYRSTLYLHYFEGYTAAEIGRILGAKRNTVLSWLARGRQALRERMIGGFDDA
;
A
#
# COMPACT_ATOMS: atom_id res chain seq x y z
N TYR A 1 3.65 -0.19 -16.37
CA TYR A 1 3.78 0.44 -15.04
C TYR A 1 2.46 1.00 -14.49
N LEU A 2 1.48 1.26 -15.34
CA LEU A 2 0.17 1.73 -14.89
C LEU A 2 -0.47 0.75 -13.91
N ASP A 3 -0.46 -0.54 -14.25
CA ASP A 3 -1.01 -1.58 -13.39
C ASP A 3 -0.27 -1.70 -12.06
N THR A 4 1.06 -1.56 -12.08
CA THR A 4 1.89 -1.62 -10.87
C THR A 4 1.54 -0.46 -9.93
N VAL A 5 1.46 0.74 -10.45
CA VAL A 5 1.13 1.93 -9.65
C VAL A 5 -0.29 1.84 -9.11
N TYR A 6 -1.25 1.46 -9.96
CA TYR A 6 -2.64 1.35 -9.54
C TYR A 6 -2.82 0.29 -8.44
N ARG A 7 -2.20 -0.87 -8.58
CA ARG A 7 -2.28 -1.91 -7.53
C ARG A 7 -1.68 -1.45 -6.22
N ALA A 8 -0.52 -0.79 -6.26
CA ALA A 8 0.09 -0.23 -5.07
C ALA A 8 -0.79 0.83 -4.42
N ALA A 9 -1.37 1.71 -5.22
CA ALA A 9 -2.29 2.74 -4.75
C ALA A 9 -3.56 2.11 -4.16
N PHE A 10 -4.10 1.09 -4.80
CA PHE A 10 -5.30 0.41 -4.32
C PHE A 10 -5.09 -0.19 -2.93
N HIS A 11 -3.90 -0.75 -2.66
CA HIS A 11 -3.60 -1.35 -1.37
C HIS A 11 -3.13 -0.34 -0.31
N ALA A 12 -2.68 0.84 -0.71
CA ALA A 12 -2.15 1.83 0.21
C ALA A 12 -3.08 3.02 0.46
N ALA A 13 -4.01 3.30 -0.44
CA ALA A 13 -4.90 4.45 -0.34
C ALA A 13 -6.10 4.18 0.57
N PRO A 14 -6.72 5.24 1.13
CA PRO A 14 -7.91 5.09 1.98
C PRO A 14 -9.14 4.56 1.25
N SER A 15 -9.29 4.81 -0.04
CA SER A 15 -10.44 4.37 -0.82
C SER A 15 -10.04 4.07 -2.27
N PRO A 16 -10.86 3.31 -3.03
CA PRO A 16 -10.61 3.10 -4.46
C PRO A 16 -10.58 4.39 -5.26
N GLN A 17 -11.40 5.37 -4.91
CA GLN A 17 -11.40 6.67 -5.58
C GLN A 17 -10.06 7.39 -5.36
N ASP A 18 -9.56 7.38 -4.13
CA ASP A 18 -8.25 7.93 -3.83
C ASP A 18 -7.14 7.21 -4.59
N ALA A 19 -7.26 5.90 -4.77
CA ALA A 19 -6.28 5.11 -5.53
C ALA A 19 -6.21 5.56 -6.99
N GLU A 20 -7.34 5.86 -7.62
CA GLU A 20 -7.37 6.39 -8.98
C GLU A 20 -6.72 7.76 -9.06
N ASP A 21 -7.06 8.63 -8.12
CA ASP A 21 -6.50 9.99 -8.04
C ASP A 21 -4.99 9.96 -7.82
N VAL A 22 -4.52 9.12 -6.90
CA VAL A 22 -3.09 8.94 -6.63
C VAL A 22 -2.37 8.42 -7.87
N THR A 23 -2.93 7.44 -8.56
CA THR A 23 -2.33 6.88 -9.77
C THR A 23 -2.10 7.98 -10.82
N GLN A 24 -3.10 8.82 -11.05
CA GLN A 24 -2.99 9.94 -11.97
C GLN A 24 -1.90 10.92 -11.52
N GLU A 25 -1.90 11.30 -10.25
CA GLU A 25 -0.93 12.23 -9.68
C GLU A 25 0.52 11.70 -9.78
N VAL A 26 0.72 10.41 -9.60
CA VAL A 26 2.04 9.78 -9.71
C VAL A 26 2.61 9.95 -11.12
N PHE A 27 1.82 9.69 -12.14
CA PHE A 27 2.26 9.85 -13.52
C PHE A 27 2.45 11.33 -13.89
N GLU A 28 1.63 12.22 -13.38
CA GLU A 28 1.84 13.66 -13.53
C GLU A 28 3.16 14.10 -12.91
N ALA A 29 3.48 13.59 -11.71
CA ALA A 29 4.73 13.86 -11.03
C ALA A 29 5.93 13.35 -11.84
N LEU A 30 5.81 12.17 -12.44
CA LEU A 30 6.86 11.62 -13.30
C LEU A 30 7.14 12.54 -14.49
N LEU A 31 6.08 13.00 -15.16
CA LEU A 31 6.22 13.90 -16.31
C LEU A 31 6.85 15.24 -15.92
N ARG A 32 6.46 15.78 -14.76
CA ARG A 32 7.02 17.05 -14.27
C ARG A 32 8.46 16.95 -13.81
N SER A 33 8.87 15.80 -13.28
CA SER A 33 10.19 15.62 -12.71
C SER A 33 11.31 15.70 -13.73
N GLY A 34 11.01 15.36 -14.98
CA GLY A 34 12.03 15.29 -16.04
C GLY A 34 13.11 14.25 -15.80
N LYS A 35 12.93 13.40 -14.79
CA LYS A 35 13.92 12.37 -14.46
C LYS A 35 13.99 11.31 -15.54
N ARG A 36 15.21 10.88 -15.82
CA ARG A 36 15.49 9.76 -16.71
C ARG A 36 16.06 8.62 -15.88
N PHE A 37 15.54 7.44 -16.09
CA PHE A 37 15.97 6.24 -15.37
C PHE A 37 16.72 5.34 -16.34
N ARG A 38 17.93 4.94 -15.93
CA ARG A 38 18.77 4.06 -16.77
C ARG A 38 18.26 2.62 -16.74
N GLU A 39 17.66 2.23 -15.63
CA GLU A 39 17.17 0.87 -15.44
C GLU A 39 15.68 0.88 -15.11
N PRO A 40 14.90 -0.05 -15.70
CA PRO A 40 13.47 -0.16 -15.40
C PRO A 40 13.18 -0.36 -13.91
N GLU A 41 14.07 -1.04 -13.20
CA GLU A 41 13.91 -1.30 -11.77
C GLU A 41 13.95 -0.03 -10.94
N HIS A 42 14.79 0.93 -11.31
CA HIS A 42 14.86 2.23 -10.63
C HIS A 42 13.60 3.04 -10.86
N LEU A 43 13.05 3.02 -12.07
CA LEU A 43 11.77 3.67 -12.37
C LEU A 43 10.65 3.06 -11.54
N ARG A 44 10.57 1.73 -11.51
CA ARG A 44 9.55 1.03 -10.74
C ARG A 44 9.61 1.39 -9.25
N ALA A 45 10.80 1.36 -8.67
CA ALA A 45 11.00 1.71 -7.26
C ALA A 45 10.60 3.16 -6.97
N TRP A 46 10.95 4.09 -7.86
CA TRP A 46 10.58 5.49 -7.73
C TRP A 46 9.06 5.67 -7.78
N LEU A 47 8.40 5.02 -8.73
CA LEU A 47 6.94 5.09 -8.87
C LEU A 47 6.24 4.56 -7.60
N LEU A 48 6.70 3.43 -7.07
CA LEU A 48 6.14 2.85 -5.86
C LEU A 48 6.37 3.74 -4.63
N ARG A 49 7.54 4.34 -4.52
CA ARG A 49 7.86 5.28 -3.44
C ARG A 49 6.94 6.49 -3.47
N VAL A 50 6.76 7.10 -4.63
CA VAL A 50 5.87 8.26 -4.79
C VAL A 50 4.43 7.88 -4.47
N THR A 51 4.00 6.71 -4.94
CA THR A 51 2.64 6.19 -4.69
C THR A 51 2.37 6.05 -3.19
N VAL A 52 3.27 5.38 -2.47
CA VAL A 52 3.10 5.15 -1.03
C VAL A 52 3.13 6.47 -0.27
N ASN A 53 4.04 7.37 -0.63
CA ASN A 53 4.13 8.68 0.04
C ASN A 53 2.86 9.53 -0.16
N LYS A 54 2.30 9.53 -1.36
CA LYS A 54 1.03 10.24 -1.61
C LYS A 54 -0.13 9.63 -0.81
N CYS A 55 -0.18 8.32 -0.70
CA CYS A 55 -1.20 7.63 0.10
C CYS A 55 -1.06 7.96 1.60
N LYS A 56 0.17 8.01 2.12
CA LYS A 56 0.42 8.44 3.50
C LYS A 56 -0.08 9.86 3.76
N ASN A 57 0.17 10.75 2.82
CA ASN A 57 -0.28 12.14 2.95
C ASN A 57 -1.81 12.24 2.96
N LEU A 58 -2.49 11.43 2.17
CA LEU A 58 -3.95 11.36 2.18
C LEU A 58 -4.50 10.88 3.53
N TYR A 59 -3.89 9.85 4.10
CA TYR A 59 -4.29 9.37 5.42
C TYR A 59 -4.13 10.45 6.50
N ARG A 60 -3.01 11.18 6.47
CA ARG A 60 -2.77 12.27 7.40
C ARG A 60 -3.79 13.40 7.23
N ALA A 61 -4.11 13.75 5.99
CA ALA A 61 -5.10 14.78 5.71
C ALA A 61 -6.48 14.37 6.20
N LYS A 62 -6.89 13.12 5.99
CA LYS A 62 -8.18 12.61 6.46
C LYS A 62 -8.27 12.54 7.98
N ARG A 63 -7.18 12.20 8.67
CA ARG A 63 -7.15 12.24 10.14
C ARG A 63 -7.32 13.65 10.69
N ARG A 64 -6.77 14.66 10.01
CA ARG A 64 -6.87 16.06 10.44
C ARG A 64 -8.28 16.63 10.28
N THR A 65 -9.03 16.16 9.31
CA THR A 65 -10.36 16.65 9.04
C THR A 65 -11.44 15.97 9.86
N GLU A 66 -11.09 14.99 10.70
CA GLU A 66 -12.03 14.22 11.53
C GLU A 66 -13.25 13.70 10.77
N VAL A 67 -13.15 13.58 9.45
CA VAL A 67 -14.21 12.92 8.70
C VAL A 67 -14.18 11.46 9.12
N PRO A 68 -15.23 10.98 9.79
CA PRO A 68 -15.26 9.58 10.16
C PRO A 68 -15.15 8.75 8.87
N LEU A 69 -14.18 7.86 8.85
CA LEU A 69 -14.02 6.85 7.80
C LEU A 69 -15.20 5.87 7.78
N THR A 70 -16.32 6.25 8.36
CA THR A 70 -17.49 5.39 8.53
C THR A 70 -18.37 5.30 7.30
N GLU A 71 -18.06 6.06 6.27
CA GLU A 71 -18.62 5.71 4.98
C GLU A 71 -17.73 4.66 4.34
N ALA A 72 -17.70 3.49 4.96
CA ALA A 72 -17.30 2.30 4.26
C ALA A 72 -18.18 2.23 3.03
N ILE A 73 -17.59 2.53 1.88
CA ILE A 73 -18.19 2.15 0.60
C ILE A 73 -18.53 0.68 0.77
N PRO A 74 -19.79 0.28 0.63
CA PRO A 74 -20.11 -1.12 0.75
C PRO A 74 -19.22 -1.88 -0.22
N ALA A 75 -18.43 -2.80 0.32
CA ALA A 75 -17.67 -3.71 -0.50
C ALA A 75 -18.63 -4.31 -1.52
N PRO A 76 -18.26 -4.35 -2.80
CA PRO A 76 -19.12 -5.00 -3.79
C PRO A 76 -19.45 -6.39 -3.26
N GLU A 77 -20.73 -6.64 -3.10
CA GLU A 77 -21.22 -7.92 -2.62
C GLU A 77 -20.62 -9.04 -3.45
N ALA A 78 -20.15 -10.06 -2.77
CA ALA A 78 -19.92 -11.41 -3.29
C ALA A 78 -18.53 -11.76 -3.80
N ALA A 79 -17.46 -11.07 -3.43
CA ALA A 79 -16.16 -11.72 -3.51
C ALA A 79 -15.85 -12.32 -2.14
N GLU A 80 -15.53 -13.59 -2.09
CA GLU A 80 -14.98 -14.19 -0.87
C GLU A 80 -13.75 -13.35 -0.47
N PRO A 81 -13.58 -13.02 0.84
CA PRO A 81 -12.45 -12.22 1.26
C PRO A 81 -11.15 -12.93 0.89
N SER A 82 -10.42 -12.33 -0.04
CA SER A 82 -9.12 -12.82 -0.43
C SER A 82 -8.08 -12.41 0.61
N VAL A 83 -6.91 -13.07 0.57
CA VAL A 83 -5.76 -12.68 1.40
C VAL A 83 -5.44 -11.20 1.19
N LEU A 84 -5.59 -10.69 -0.03
CA LEU A 84 -5.37 -9.28 -0.34
C LEU A 84 -6.31 -8.35 0.43
N ASP A 85 -7.58 -8.73 0.56
CA ASP A 85 -8.55 -7.95 1.33
C ASP A 85 -8.16 -7.89 2.81
N GLU A 86 -7.66 -9.00 3.36
CA GLU A 86 -7.20 -9.06 4.73
C GLU A 86 -5.94 -8.19 4.95
N VAL A 87 -5.01 -8.21 3.99
CA VAL A 87 -3.83 -7.34 4.03
C VAL A 87 -4.26 -5.88 3.99
N ARG A 88 -5.24 -5.56 3.17
CA ARG A 88 -5.74 -4.20 3.01
C ARG A 88 -6.38 -3.64 4.29
N ALA A 89 -6.91 -4.51 5.13
CA ALA A 89 -7.51 -4.13 6.41
C ALA A 89 -6.47 -3.83 7.51
N LEU A 90 -5.20 -4.14 7.28
CA LEU A 90 -4.15 -3.92 8.27
C LEU A 90 -3.71 -2.44 8.34
N PRO A 91 -3.10 -2.01 9.46
CA PRO A 91 -2.49 -0.68 9.53
C PRO A 91 -1.49 -0.42 8.42
N ALA A 92 -1.38 0.84 8.00
CA ALA A 92 -0.63 1.24 6.82
C ALA A 92 0.81 0.71 6.72
N PRO A 93 1.65 0.76 7.77
CA PRO A 93 3.02 0.24 7.66
C PRO A 93 3.06 -1.26 7.35
N TYR A 94 2.20 -2.04 7.98
CA TYR A 94 2.14 -3.48 7.77
C TYR A 94 1.61 -3.82 6.39
N ARG A 95 0.57 -3.15 5.99
CA ARG A 95 -0.06 -3.34 4.68
C ARG A 95 0.92 -3.06 3.55
N SER A 96 1.59 -1.92 3.58
CA SER A 96 2.54 -1.54 2.52
C SER A 96 3.74 -2.48 2.47
N THR A 97 4.31 -2.86 3.62
CA THR A 97 5.46 -3.75 3.63
C THR A 97 5.11 -5.16 3.16
N LEU A 98 3.97 -5.69 3.58
CA LEU A 98 3.52 -7.01 3.13
C LEU A 98 3.26 -7.00 1.62
N TYR A 99 2.60 -5.96 1.13
CA TYR A 99 2.34 -5.84 -0.30
C TYR A 99 3.64 -5.79 -1.11
N LEU A 100 4.56 -4.92 -0.73
CA LEU A 100 5.81 -4.77 -1.45
C LEU A 100 6.67 -6.04 -1.43
N HIS A 101 6.66 -6.76 -0.31
CA HIS A 101 7.45 -7.97 -0.19
C HIS A 101 6.85 -9.17 -0.93
N TYR A 102 5.57 -9.45 -0.68
CA TYR A 102 4.95 -10.68 -1.20
C TYR A 102 4.39 -10.55 -2.61
N PHE A 103 3.94 -9.37 -2.99
CA PHE A 103 3.31 -9.18 -4.29
C PHE A 103 4.22 -8.52 -5.31
N GLU A 104 5.10 -7.63 -4.88
CA GLU A 104 6.05 -6.96 -5.77
C GLU A 104 7.47 -7.55 -5.71
N GLY A 105 7.73 -8.43 -4.76
CA GLY A 105 8.98 -9.19 -4.70
C GLY A 105 10.20 -8.44 -4.16
N TYR A 106 10.00 -7.38 -3.41
CA TYR A 106 11.12 -6.62 -2.86
C TYR A 106 11.66 -7.21 -1.57
N THR A 107 12.96 -7.08 -1.37
CA THR A 107 13.62 -7.43 -0.10
C THR A 107 13.35 -6.36 0.96
N ALA A 108 13.59 -6.70 2.24
CA ALA A 108 13.43 -5.74 3.32
C ALA A 108 14.31 -4.49 3.13
N ALA A 109 15.53 -4.66 2.64
CA ALA A 109 16.42 -3.53 2.37
C ALA A 109 15.87 -2.61 1.27
N GLU A 110 15.35 -3.21 0.20
CA GLU A 110 14.74 -2.48 -0.90
C GLU A 110 13.47 -1.74 -0.45
N ILE A 111 12.64 -2.40 0.35
CA ILE A 111 11.43 -1.79 0.93
C ILE A 111 11.82 -0.60 1.83
N GLY A 112 12.88 -0.73 2.60
CA GLY A 112 13.38 0.36 3.42
C GLY A 112 13.73 1.60 2.60
N ARG A 113 14.34 1.41 1.44
CA ARG A 113 14.64 2.52 0.53
C ARG A 113 13.37 3.14 -0.06
N ILE A 114 12.40 2.31 -0.42
CA ILE A 114 11.13 2.77 -0.97
C ILE A 114 10.34 3.57 0.07
N LEU A 115 10.24 3.06 1.30
CA LEU A 115 9.44 3.67 2.36
C LEU A 115 10.19 4.71 3.20
N GLY A 116 11.49 4.85 3.00
CA GLY A 116 12.31 5.73 3.83
C GLY A 116 12.50 5.22 5.25
N ALA A 117 12.61 3.92 5.43
CA ALA A 117 12.77 3.26 6.73
C ALA A 117 14.02 2.40 6.76
N LYS A 118 14.51 2.14 7.97
CA LYS A 118 15.65 1.26 8.16
C LYS A 118 15.24 -0.20 7.89
N ARG A 119 16.19 -1.01 7.40
CA ARG A 119 15.96 -2.43 7.14
C ARG A 119 15.35 -3.14 8.34
N ASN A 120 15.91 -2.91 9.54
CA ASN A 120 15.41 -3.55 10.75
C ASN A 120 13.98 -3.14 11.10
N THR A 121 13.60 -1.90 10.83
CA THR A 121 12.24 -1.43 10.98
C THR A 121 11.30 -2.19 10.04
N VAL A 122 11.71 -2.36 8.79
CA VAL A 122 10.93 -3.11 7.80
C VAL A 122 10.76 -4.56 8.23
N LEU A 123 11.84 -5.19 8.73
CA LEU A 123 11.77 -6.56 9.24
C LEU A 123 10.77 -6.69 10.39
N SER A 124 10.75 -5.71 11.31
CA SER A 124 9.77 -5.67 12.39
C SER A 124 8.35 -5.53 11.85
N TRP A 125 8.15 -4.65 10.88
CA TRP A 125 6.84 -4.47 10.25
C TRP A 125 6.38 -5.74 9.53
N LEU A 126 7.26 -6.42 8.84
CA LEU A 126 6.93 -7.70 8.19
C LEU A 126 6.52 -8.75 9.22
N ALA A 127 7.27 -8.87 10.31
CA ALA A 127 6.96 -9.84 11.36
C ALA A 127 5.61 -9.54 12.03
N ARG A 128 5.40 -8.29 12.41
CA ARG A 128 4.14 -7.86 13.04
C ARG A 128 2.98 -7.93 12.08
N GLY A 129 3.20 -7.57 10.82
CA GLY A 129 2.18 -7.64 9.79
C GLY A 129 1.75 -9.08 9.53
N ARG A 130 2.69 -10.00 9.45
CA ARG A 130 2.38 -11.43 9.31
C ARG A 130 1.58 -11.96 10.49
N GLN A 131 1.95 -11.55 11.70
CA GLN A 131 1.23 -11.95 12.90
C GLN A 131 -0.20 -11.40 12.90
N ALA A 132 -0.37 -10.13 12.59
CA ALA A 132 -1.69 -9.50 12.52
C ALA A 132 -2.56 -10.15 11.42
N LEU A 133 -1.96 -10.47 10.28
CA LEU A 133 -2.66 -11.16 9.20
C LEU A 133 -3.11 -12.54 9.63
N ARG A 134 -2.23 -13.29 10.31
CA ARG A 134 -2.55 -14.62 10.83
C ARG A 134 -3.72 -14.57 11.79
N GLU A 135 -3.72 -13.61 12.71
CA GLU A 135 -4.82 -13.45 13.68
C GLU A 135 -6.14 -13.17 12.99
N ARG A 136 -6.15 -12.33 11.97
CA ARG A 136 -7.35 -12.04 11.20
C ARG A 136 -7.86 -13.27 10.45
N MET A 137 -6.96 -14.02 9.84
CA MET A 137 -7.33 -15.22 9.08
C MET A 137 -7.83 -16.34 9.99
N ILE A 138 -7.19 -16.56 11.14
CA ILE A 138 -7.61 -17.56 12.12
C ILE A 138 -8.95 -17.16 12.74
N GLY A 139 -9.11 -15.89 13.11
CA GLY A 139 -10.37 -15.38 13.63
C GLY A 139 -11.53 -15.59 12.67
N GLY A 140 -11.28 -15.46 11.36
CA GLY A 140 -12.28 -15.74 10.33
C GLY A 140 -12.66 -17.21 10.22
N PHE A 141 -11.77 -18.13 10.57
CA PHE A 141 -12.05 -19.56 10.56
C PHE A 141 -12.77 -20.04 11.82
N ASP A 142 -12.51 -19.41 12.96
CA ASP A 142 -13.14 -19.78 14.23
C ASP A 142 -14.61 -19.38 14.30
N ASP A 143 -15.03 -18.46 13.47
CA ASP A 143 -16.42 -18.01 13.39
C ASP A 143 -17.26 -18.83 12.39
N ALA A 144 -16.69 -19.84 11.83
CA ALA A 144 -17.39 -20.68 10.86
C ALA A 144 -18.16 -21.81 11.57
#